data_dfcf22f41b6b5f6f905bbbc5cb6e1648
#
_entry.id   dfcf22f41b6b5f6f905bbbc5cb6e1648
#
_cell.length_a   1.000
_cell.length_b   1.000
_cell.length_c   1.000
_cell.angle_alpha   90.00
_cell.angle_beta   90.00
_cell.angle_gamma   90.00
#
_symmetry.space_group_name_H-M   'P 1'
#
loop_
_entity.id
_entity.type
_entity.pdbx_description
1 polymer ?
#
loop_
_entity_poly.entity_id
_entity_poly.type
_entity_poly.pdbx_seq_one_letter_code
_entity_poly.pdbx_strand_id
1 'polypeptide(L)'
;LKIDLSGKDYQDVAYVTFSEAIGLDKINHRNENIPMVYIPIDGINYAIASVDSEIKEIPLCVEVKNMGEYTIGIKAQDCTLEDIILVDLLTGKETNMLTDTYSFIAKSNENPNRFMIRLDSSQGTSDNSHFIYISNEELIINNIEGQGFIQIYDILGRPVAEYNVSSSANIPTASF
;
A
#
# COMPACT_ATOMS: atom_id res chain seq x y z
N LEU A 1 -0.16 4.18 -14.58
CA LEU A 1 0.95 4.55 -13.69
C LEU A 1 2.18 3.71 -14.03
N LYS A 2 3.34 4.32 -14.02
CA LYS A 2 4.63 3.62 -14.05
C LYS A 2 5.25 3.68 -12.66
N ILE A 3 5.62 2.53 -12.11
CA ILE A 3 6.21 2.39 -10.78
C ILE A 3 7.64 1.88 -10.97
N ASP A 4 8.62 2.69 -10.61
CA ASP A 4 10.04 2.37 -10.66
C ASP A 4 10.53 1.98 -9.26
N LEU A 5 11.22 0.85 -9.12
CA LEU A 5 11.95 0.45 -7.92
C LEU A 5 13.44 0.41 -8.23
N SER A 6 14.22 1.24 -7.57
CA SER A 6 15.68 1.36 -7.78
C SER A 6 16.44 1.00 -6.52
N GLY A 7 17.43 0.14 -6.65
CA GLY A 7 18.48 -0.09 -5.67
C GLY A 7 19.81 0.49 -6.16
N LYS A 8 20.91 0.13 -5.50
CA LYS A 8 22.24 0.64 -5.82
C LYS A 8 22.68 0.33 -7.27
N ASP A 9 22.50 -0.92 -7.70
CA ASP A 9 23.04 -1.41 -8.98
C ASP A 9 21.97 -1.89 -9.95
N TYR A 10 20.76 -2.11 -9.48
CA TYR A 10 19.66 -2.69 -10.24
C TYR A 10 18.35 -1.97 -10.00
N GLN A 11 17.49 -2.07 -10.98
CA GLN A 11 16.13 -1.52 -10.93
C GLN A 11 15.13 -2.51 -11.52
N ASP A 12 13.87 -2.32 -11.15
CA ASP A 12 12.73 -3.05 -11.72
C ASP A 12 11.55 -2.09 -11.88
N VAL A 13 10.55 -2.50 -12.68
CA VAL A 13 9.40 -1.67 -12.99
C VAL A 13 8.12 -2.49 -12.97
N ALA A 14 7.04 -1.87 -12.51
CA ALA A 14 5.68 -2.34 -12.68
C ALA A 14 4.79 -1.24 -13.25
N TYR A 15 3.67 -1.63 -13.84
CA TYR A 15 2.70 -0.70 -14.42
C TYR A 15 1.29 -0.99 -13.91
N VAL A 16 0.52 0.07 -13.75
CA VAL A 16 -0.92 0.00 -13.53
C VAL A 16 -1.61 0.74 -14.67
N THR A 17 -2.55 0.08 -15.31
CA THR A 17 -3.41 0.65 -16.35
C THR A 17 -4.86 0.68 -15.85
N PHE A 18 -5.58 1.75 -16.17
CA PHE A 18 -7.00 1.91 -15.86
C PHE A 18 -7.81 1.55 -17.12
N SER A 19 -7.85 0.27 -17.43
CA SER A 19 -8.50 -0.23 -18.65
C SER A 19 -8.91 -1.69 -18.47
N GLU A 20 -9.82 -2.17 -19.32
CA GLU A 20 -10.20 -3.59 -19.37
C GLU A 20 -9.17 -4.48 -20.11
N ALA A 21 -7.94 -4.01 -20.28
CA ALA A 21 -6.89 -4.79 -20.95
C ALA A 21 -6.48 -6.01 -20.10
N ILE A 22 -5.90 -7.00 -20.76
CA ILE A 22 -5.34 -8.17 -20.08
C ILE A 22 -4.03 -7.74 -19.42
N GLY A 23 -3.89 -8.02 -18.12
CA GLY A 23 -2.65 -7.79 -17.38
C GLY A 23 -1.52 -8.71 -17.86
N LEU A 24 -0.29 -8.43 -17.45
CA LEU A 24 0.89 -9.24 -17.70
C LEU A 24 1.48 -9.71 -16.37
N ASP A 25 1.62 -11.02 -16.22
CA ASP A 25 2.17 -11.64 -15.03
C ASP A 25 3.62 -11.20 -14.78
N LYS A 26 3.99 -11.08 -13.52
CA LYS A 26 5.36 -10.81 -13.12
C LYS A 26 6.21 -12.08 -13.24
N ILE A 27 7.28 -11.99 -14.00
CA ILE A 27 8.23 -13.09 -14.19
C ILE A 27 9.45 -12.82 -13.27
N ASN A 28 9.90 -13.86 -12.58
CA ASN A 28 11.09 -13.78 -11.75
C ASN A 28 12.34 -13.49 -12.56
N HIS A 29 13.16 -12.59 -12.09
CA HIS A 29 14.45 -12.30 -12.70
C HIS A 29 15.39 -13.51 -12.57
N ARG A 30 16.20 -13.79 -13.62
CA ARG A 30 17.26 -14.81 -13.54
C ARG A 30 18.37 -14.43 -12.55
N ASN A 31 18.61 -13.14 -12.39
CA ASN A 31 19.54 -12.60 -11.41
C ASN A 31 18.76 -12.20 -10.16
N GLU A 32 18.92 -12.97 -9.08
CA GLU A 32 18.22 -12.76 -7.82
C GLU A 32 18.59 -11.44 -7.10
N ASN A 33 19.66 -10.76 -7.52
CA ASN A 33 20.03 -9.46 -6.96
C ASN A 33 19.19 -8.31 -7.51
N ILE A 34 18.44 -8.54 -8.60
CA ILE A 34 17.51 -7.54 -9.12
C ILE A 34 16.30 -7.50 -8.19
N PRO A 35 15.96 -6.32 -7.61
CA PRO A 35 14.75 -6.20 -6.80
C PRO A 35 13.52 -6.44 -7.66
N MET A 36 12.43 -6.90 -7.06
CA MET A 36 11.15 -7.08 -7.76
C MET A 36 10.11 -6.14 -7.19
N VAL A 37 9.36 -5.48 -8.09
CA VAL A 37 8.16 -4.72 -7.79
C VAL A 37 6.99 -5.25 -8.62
N TYR A 38 5.84 -5.48 -7.99
CA TYR A 38 4.67 -6.03 -8.66
C TYR A 38 3.37 -5.68 -7.93
N ILE A 39 2.26 -5.86 -8.62
CA ILE A 39 0.90 -5.62 -8.13
C ILE A 39 0.23 -6.97 -7.90
N PRO A 40 -0.09 -7.36 -6.66
CA PRO A 40 -0.81 -8.59 -6.37
C PRO A 40 -2.32 -8.36 -6.50
N ILE A 41 -2.98 -9.15 -7.35
CA ILE A 41 -4.45 -9.15 -7.50
C ILE A 41 -4.90 -10.61 -7.59
N ASP A 42 -5.85 -11.03 -6.76
CA ASP A 42 -6.47 -12.37 -6.76
C ASP A 42 -5.46 -13.53 -6.77
N GLY A 43 -4.35 -13.36 -6.05
CA GLY A 43 -3.30 -14.39 -5.94
C GLY A 43 -2.33 -14.46 -7.13
N ILE A 44 -2.45 -13.54 -8.09
CA ILE A 44 -1.53 -13.40 -9.23
C ILE A 44 -0.70 -12.13 -9.03
N ASN A 45 0.61 -12.24 -9.28
CA ASN A 45 1.53 -11.11 -9.24
C ASN A 45 1.68 -10.53 -10.65
N TYR A 46 1.38 -9.25 -10.84
CA TYR A 46 1.40 -8.60 -12.15
C TYR A 46 2.60 -7.65 -12.30
N ALA A 47 3.27 -7.74 -13.44
CA ALA A 47 4.19 -6.70 -13.94
C ALA A 47 3.40 -5.52 -14.55
N ILE A 48 2.28 -5.83 -15.20
CA ILE A 48 1.31 -4.84 -15.69
C ILE A 48 -0.05 -5.27 -15.18
N ALA A 49 -0.60 -4.52 -14.26
CA ALA A 49 -1.94 -4.76 -13.71
C ALA A 49 -2.94 -3.85 -14.41
N SER A 50 -4.08 -4.43 -14.80
CA SER A 50 -5.24 -3.66 -15.24
C SER A 50 -6.24 -3.59 -14.10
N VAL A 51 -6.65 -2.39 -13.75
CA VAL A 51 -7.55 -2.13 -12.63
C VAL A 51 -8.71 -1.25 -13.08
N ASP A 52 -9.79 -1.29 -12.32
CA ASP A 52 -10.93 -0.40 -12.52
C ASP A 52 -10.51 1.05 -12.31
N SER A 53 -11.08 1.98 -13.10
CA SER A 53 -10.83 3.41 -12.98
C SER A 53 -11.32 4.02 -11.67
N GLU A 54 -12.22 3.35 -10.98
CA GLU A 54 -12.77 3.78 -9.69
C GLU A 54 -11.97 3.23 -8.48
N ILE A 55 -10.93 2.42 -8.74
CA ILE A 55 -10.09 1.88 -7.67
C ILE A 55 -9.39 3.01 -6.92
N LYS A 56 -9.47 2.97 -5.60
CA LYS A 56 -8.84 3.97 -4.73
C LYS A 56 -7.54 3.49 -4.11
N GLU A 57 -7.36 2.20 -3.95
CA GLU A 57 -6.21 1.59 -3.29
C GLU A 57 -5.66 0.44 -4.10
N ILE A 58 -4.35 0.46 -4.34
CA ILE A 58 -3.64 -0.55 -5.11
C ILE A 58 -2.51 -1.10 -4.24
N PRO A 59 -2.54 -2.37 -3.86
CA PRO A 59 -1.44 -2.98 -3.12
C PRO A 59 -0.18 -3.00 -3.99
N LEU A 60 0.98 -2.72 -3.38
CA LEU A 60 2.27 -2.73 -4.05
C LEU A 60 3.23 -3.62 -3.27
N CYS A 61 3.74 -4.65 -3.92
CA CYS A 61 4.71 -5.58 -3.33
C CYS A 61 6.12 -5.29 -3.81
N VAL A 62 7.05 -5.41 -2.86
CA VAL A 62 8.50 -5.29 -3.11
C VAL A 62 9.22 -6.49 -2.52
N GLU A 63 10.02 -7.18 -3.33
CA GLU A 63 10.90 -8.25 -2.88
C GLU A 63 12.36 -7.90 -3.18
N VAL A 64 13.20 -8.08 -2.17
CA VAL A 64 14.65 -7.86 -2.28
C VAL A 64 15.42 -9.01 -1.65
N LYS A 65 16.54 -9.37 -2.23
CA LYS A 65 17.48 -10.37 -1.67
C LYS A 65 18.59 -9.72 -0.83
N ASN A 66 18.98 -8.52 -1.21
CA ASN A 66 20.06 -7.81 -0.53
C ASN A 66 19.48 -6.75 0.40
N MET A 67 19.99 -6.70 1.62
CA MET A 67 19.71 -5.59 2.51
C MET A 67 20.33 -4.31 1.95
N GLY A 68 19.56 -3.23 1.91
CA GLY A 68 20.04 -1.95 1.40
C GLY A 68 18.98 -0.88 1.32
N GLU A 69 19.39 0.26 0.81
CA GLU A 69 18.48 1.35 0.51
C GLU A 69 17.89 1.17 -0.88
N TYR A 70 16.57 1.33 -0.95
CA TYR A 70 15.79 1.28 -2.18
C TYR A 70 14.91 2.51 -2.29
N THR A 71 14.63 2.92 -3.52
CA THR A 71 13.78 4.08 -3.80
C THR A 71 12.65 3.69 -4.73
N ILE A 72 11.43 4.06 -4.36
CA ILE A 72 10.23 3.95 -5.19
C ILE A 72 9.97 5.31 -5.82
N GLY A 73 9.75 5.33 -7.13
CA GLY A 73 9.23 6.47 -7.88
C GLY A 73 7.95 6.07 -8.60
N ILE A 74 6.96 6.96 -8.67
CA ILE A 74 5.72 6.72 -9.42
C ILE A 74 5.51 7.88 -10.40
N LYS A 75 5.17 7.56 -11.64
CA LYS A 75 4.86 8.55 -12.68
C LYS A 75 3.49 8.27 -13.27
N ALA A 76 2.64 9.29 -13.26
CA ALA A 76 1.41 9.30 -14.02
C ALA A 76 1.74 9.55 -15.51
N GLN A 77 1.21 8.70 -16.39
CA GLN A 77 1.29 8.87 -17.83
C GLN A 77 -0.13 8.73 -18.39
N ASP A 78 -0.54 9.68 -19.23
CA ASP A 78 -1.84 9.68 -19.91
C ASP A 78 -3.05 9.57 -18.96
N CYS A 79 -2.89 9.98 -17.70
CA CYS A 79 -3.96 10.05 -16.71
C CYS A 79 -3.79 11.31 -15.85
N THR A 80 -4.91 11.99 -15.57
CA THR A 80 -4.98 13.13 -14.65
C THR A 80 -5.39 12.62 -13.27
N LEU A 81 -4.40 12.37 -12.42
CA LEU A 81 -4.61 12.08 -11.00
C LEU A 81 -4.15 13.31 -10.22
N GLU A 82 -4.94 13.74 -9.24
CA GLU A 82 -4.61 14.91 -8.44
C GLU A 82 -3.62 14.56 -7.33
N ASP A 83 -3.76 13.37 -6.77
CA ASP A 83 -2.83 12.84 -5.78
C ASP A 83 -2.52 11.35 -6.01
N ILE A 84 -1.28 10.99 -5.80
CA ILE A 84 -0.81 9.60 -5.74
C ILE A 84 -0.02 9.48 -4.44
N ILE A 85 -0.64 8.88 -3.44
CA ILE A 85 -0.02 8.72 -2.11
C ILE A 85 0.52 7.30 -1.96
N LEU A 86 1.82 7.17 -1.74
CA LEU A 86 2.42 5.91 -1.31
C LEU A 86 2.38 5.83 0.21
N VAL A 87 1.78 4.78 0.72
CA VAL A 87 1.72 4.46 2.15
C VAL A 87 2.69 3.32 2.43
N ASP A 88 3.67 3.53 3.29
CA ASP A 88 4.51 2.45 3.84
C ASP A 88 3.81 1.87 5.07
N LEU A 89 3.20 0.71 4.92
CA LEU A 89 2.43 0.04 5.97
C LEU A 89 3.28 -0.39 7.17
N LEU A 90 4.61 -0.50 6.99
CA LEU A 90 5.53 -0.83 8.08
C LEU A 90 5.79 0.37 8.99
N THR A 91 5.85 1.58 8.44
CA THR A 91 6.22 2.79 9.17
C THR A 91 5.05 3.75 9.37
N GLY A 92 3.94 3.55 8.65
CA GLY A 92 2.81 4.47 8.60
C GLY A 92 3.10 5.77 7.85
N LYS A 93 4.26 5.88 7.17
CA LYS A 93 4.62 7.10 6.45
C LYS A 93 3.89 7.18 5.12
N GLU A 94 3.34 8.35 4.85
CA GLU A 94 2.70 8.71 3.58
C GLU A 94 3.59 9.68 2.79
N THR A 95 3.63 9.50 1.47
CA THR A 95 4.42 10.35 0.57
C THR A 95 3.65 10.62 -0.71
N ASN A 96 3.50 11.88 -1.10
CA ASN A 96 2.91 12.25 -2.38
C ASN A 96 3.91 11.99 -3.52
N MET A 97 3.60 11.00 -4.35
CA MET A 97 4.48 10.51 -5.40
C MET A 97 4.44 11.35 -6.68
N LEU A 98 3.55 12.33 -6.77
CA LEU A 98 3.56 13.31 -7.88
C LEU A 98 4.71 14.31 -7.73
N THR A 99 5.13 14.59 -6.48
CA THR A 99 6.16 15.57 -6.16
C THR A 99 7.46 14.95 -5.69
N ASP A 100 7.40 13.78 -5.06
CA ASP A 100 8.51 13.16 -4.36
C ASP A 100 8.76 11.71 -4.78
N THR A 101 9.86 11.17 -4.31
CA THR A 101 10.18 9.74 -4.32
C THR A 101 10.29 9.23 -2.88
N TYR A 102 10.10 7.94 -2.68
CA TYR A 102 10.18 7.34 -1.36
C TYR A 102 11.39 6.42 -1.23
N SER A 103 12.33 6.76 -0.34
CA SER A 103 13.48 5.92 -0.01
C SER A 103 13.26 5.18 1.31
N PHE A 104 13.63 3.91 1.34
CA PHE A 104 13.49 3.03 2.51
C PHE A 104 14.62 2.02 2.57
N ILE A 105 14.86 1.49 3.76
CA ILE A 105 15.77 0.36 3.95
C ILE A 105 14.94 -0.92 3.93
N ALA A 106 15.29 -1.86 3.07
CA ALA A 106 14.73 -3.19 3.04
C ALA A 106 15.72 -4.21 3.58
N LYS A 107 15.18 -5.24 4.25
CA LYS A 107 15.92 -6.43 4.70
C LYS A 107 15.63 -7.59 3.77
N SER A 108 16.56 -8.51 3.66
CA SER A 108 16.35 -9.75 2.92
C SER A 108 15.15 -10.53 3.50
N ASN A 109 14.27 -11.02 2.62
CA ASN A 109 13.08 -11.80 2.97
C ASN A 109 12.08 -11.07 3.89
N GLU A 110 12.02 -9.75 3.82
CA GLU A 110 10.96 -8.97 4.46
C GLU A 110 9.60 -9.26 3.80
N ASN A 111 8.50 -9.03 4.54
CA ASN A 111 7.16 -9.21 3.97
C ASN A 111 6.99 -8.34 2.72
N PRO A 112 6.70 -8.91 1.53
CA PRO A 112 6.58 -8.14 0.31
C PRO A 112 5.40 -7.16 0.32
N ASN A 113 4.34 -7.43 1.09
CA ASN A 113 3.13 -6.60 1.21
C ASN A 113 3.37 -5.40 2.13
N ARG A 114 4.33 -4.56 1.79
CA ARG A 114 4.73 -3.42 2.62
C ARG A 114 4.08 -2.12 2.19
N PHE A 115 3.67 -2.01 0.94
CA PHE A 115 3.23 -0.71 0.41
C PHE A 115 1.81 -0.76 -0.12
N MET A 116 1.16 0.41 -0.08
CA MET A 116 -0.14 0.67 -0.68
C MET A 116 -0.06 1.97 -1.47
N ILE A 117 -0.58 1.98 -2.69
CA ILE A 117 -0.78 3.22 -3.46
C ILE A 117 -2.23 3.63 -3.28
N ARG A 118 -2.46 4.82 -2.74
CA ARG A 118 -3.77 5.44 -2.63
C ARG A 118 -3.90 6.51 -3.70
N LEU A 119 -5.00 6.45 -4.45
CA LEU A 119 -5.32 7.38 -5.53
C LEU A 119 -6.46 8.28 -5.07
N ASP A 120 -6.21 9.58 -5.08
CA ASP A 120 -7.26 10.55 -4.86
C ASP A 120 -7.70 11.11 -6.23
N SER A 121 -8.94 10.83 -6.60
CA SER A 121 -9.58 11.51 -7.70
C SER A 121 -10.46 12.60 -7.09
N SER A 122 -10.15 13.86 -7.36
CA SER A 122 -10.97 14.97 -6.91
C SER A 122 -12.35 14.97 -7.57
N GLN A 123 -13.24 14.30 -6.91
CA GLN A 123 -14.64 14.68 -6.86
C GLN A 123 -14.85 15.12 -5.41
N GLY A 124 -14.94 16.44 -5.20
CA GLY A 124 -14.97 17.04 -3.88
C GLY A 124 -15.99 16.43 -2.93
N THR A 125 -15.51 15.55 -2.15
CA THR A 125 -15.90 15.26 -0.78
C THR A 125 -14.66 14.68 -0.13
N SER A 126 -14.22 15.29 0.96
CA SER A 126 -13.22 14.70 1.85
C SER A 126 -13.79 13.40 2.42
N ASP A 127 -13.70 12.31 1.66
CA ASP A 127 -13.85 10.98 2.22
C ASP A 127 -12.57 10.72 3.02
N ASN A 128 -12.61 11.09 4.28
CA ASN A 128 -11.67 10.61 5.28
C ASN A 128 -11.82 9.08 5.33
N SER A 129 -11.04 8.38 4.51
CA SER A 129 -10.99 6.93 4.57
C SER A 129 -10.60 6.55 5.98
N HIS A 130 -11.52 5.93 6.70
CA HIS A 130 -11.25 5.40 8.04
C HIS A 130 -10.17 4.35 7.90
N PHE A 131 -8.96 4.66 8.34
CA PHE A 131 -7.84 3.74 8.27
C PHE A 131 -7.65 3.09 9.63
N ILE A 132 -7.74 1.75 9.68
CA ILE A 132 -7.53 0.94 10.87
C ILE A 132 -6.33 0.05 10.62
N TYR A 133 -5.29 0.13 11.46
CA TYR A 133 -4.09 -0.70 11.36
C TYR A 133 -3.47 -1.00 12.72
N ILE A 134 -2.63 -2.03 12.79
CA ILE A 134 -1.89 -2.38 14.01
C ILE A 134 -0.44 -1.92 13.85
N SER A 135 0.04 -1.14 14.82
CA SER A 135 1.44 -0.72 14.93
C SER A 135 1.85 -0.65 16.40
N ASN A 136 3.06 -1.15 16.71
CA ASN A 136 3.62 -1.15 18.07
C ASN A 136 2.68 -1.72 19.15
N GLU A 137 2.00 -2.81 18.86
CA GLU A 137 1.03 -3.46 19.77
C GLU A 137 -0.20 -2.57 20.09
N GLU A 138 -0.52 -1.63 19.19
CA GLU A 138 -1.71 -0.80 19.25
C GLU A 138 -2.53 -0.95 17.97
N LEU A 139 -3.85 -1.04 18.10
CA LEU A 139 -4.80 -0.84 17.02
C LEU A 139 -5.01 0.66 16.85
N ILE A 140 -4.52 1.21 15.76
CA ILE A 140 -4.61 2.64 15.45
C ILE A 140 -5.78 2.86 14.52
N ILE A 141 -6.63 3.82 14.88
CA ILE A 141 -7.82 4.21 14.15
C ILE A 141 -7.70 5.69 13.87
N ASN A 142 -7.63 6.06 12.60
CA ASN A 142 -7.48 7.44 12.17
C ASN A 142 -8.75 7.95 11.49
N ASN A 143 -8.92 9.26 11.50
CA ASN A 143 -9.91 10.00 10.71
C ASN A 143 -11.38 9.55 10.89
N ILE A 144 -11.82 9.30 12.12
CA ILE A 144 -13.24 9.14 12.40
C ILE A 144 -13.87 10.53 12.53
N GLU A 145 -14.77 10.87 11.61
CA GLU A 145 -15.65 12.01 11.75
C GLU A 145 -16.94 11.57 12.46
N GLY A 146 -17.20 12.13 13.64
CA GLY A 146 -18.38 11.81 14.43
C GLY A 146 -18.16 10.67 15.41
N GLN A 147 -19.26 10.02 15.81
CA GLN A 147 -19.23 8.87 16.74
C GLN A 147 -19.19 7.57 15.94
N GLY A 148 -18.22 6.72 16.24
CA GLY A 148 -18.07 5.39 15.68
C GLY A 148 -18.15 4.31 16.75
N PHE A 149 -18.46 3.09 16.32
CA PHE A 149 -18.49 1.90 17.16
C PHE A 149 -17.61 0.82 16.53
N ILE A 150 -16.69 0.26 17.33
CA ILE A 150 -15.75 -0.78 16.89
C ILE A 150 -16.02 -2.04 17.67
N GLN A 151 -16.18 -3.14 16.95
CA GLN A 151 -16.26 -4.49 17.50
C GLN A 151 -15.12 -5.33 16.98
N ILE A 152 -14.42 -6.00 17.88
CA ILE A 152 -13.33 -6.91 17.57
C ILE A 152 -13.81 -8.33 17.86
N TYR A 153 -13.60 -9.22 16.89
CA TYR A 153 -14.02 -10.62 16.96
C TYR A 153 -12.81 -11.55 16.87
N ASP A 154 -12.87 -12.69 17.55
CA ASP A 154 -11.92 -13.76 17.33
C ASP A 154 -12.20 -14.50 16.00
N ILE A 155 -11.30 -15.41 15.61
CA ILE A 155 -11.44 -16.19 14.37
C ILE A 155 -12.67 -17.13 14.35
N LEU A 156 -13.36 -17.31 15.47
CA LEU A 156 -14.60 -18.08 15.61
C LEU A 156 -15.83 -17.18 15.58
N GLY A 157 -15.66 -15.88 15.38
CA GLY A 157 -16.74 -14.89 15.32
C GLY A 157 -17.32 -14.51 16.70
N ARG A 158 -16.58 -14.74 17.80
CA ARG A 158 -17.00 -14.31 19.13
C ARG A 158 -16.47 -12.91 19.40
N PRO A 159 -17.30 -11.99 19.90
CA PRO A 159 -16.82 -10.64 20.24
C PRO A 159 -15.81 -10.72 21.39
N VAL A 160 -14.65 -10.09 21.24
CA VAL A 160 -13.59 -10.02 22.25
C VAL A 160 -13.43 -8.63 22.83
N ALA A 161 -13.78 -7.57 22.08
CA ALA A 161 -13.76 -6.20 22.59
C ALA A 161 -14.74 -5.30 21.82
N GLU A 162 -15.20 -4.23 22.49
CA GLU A 162 -16.09 -3.20 21.91
C GLU A 162 -15.63 -1.82 22.41
N TYR A 163 -15.57 -0.85 21.47
CA TYR A 163 -15.16 0.52 21.77
C TYR A 163 -16.04 1.53 21.07
N ASN A 164 -16.46 2.56 21.81
CA ASN A 164 -17.05 3.76 21.23
C ASN A 164 -15.92 4.77 20.97
N VAL A 165 -15.81 5.26 19.76
CA VAL A 165 -14.78 6.20 19.33
C VAL A 165 -15.44 7.45 18.73
N SER A 166 -14.95 8.62 19.09
CA SER A 166 -15.46 9.91 18.61
C SER A 166 -14.41 10.72 17.83
N SER A 167 -13.22 10.16 17.70
CA SER A 167 -12.07 10.74 17.00
C SER A 167 -11.05 9.63 16.72
N SER A 168 -9.89 9.96 16.18
CA SER A 168 -8.77 9.02 16.11
C SER A 168 -8.48 8.42 17.49
N ALA A 169 -8.22 7.11 17.53
CA ALA A 169 -8.02 6.38 18.77
C ALA A 169 -6.90 5.34 18.61
N ASN A 170 -6.15 5.12 19.70
CA ASN A 170 -5.17 4.06 19.83
C ASN A 170 -5.63 3.08 20.91
N ILE A 171 -5.78 1.83 20.56
CA ILE A 171 -6.27 0.78 21.46
C ILE A 171 -5.17 -0.27 21.61
N PRO A 172 -4.61 -0.47 22.82
CA PRO A 172 -3.60 -1.50 23.03
C PRO A 172 -4.11 -2.90 22.66
N THR A 173 -3.35 -3.66 21.87
CA THR A 173 -3.74 -5.03 21.44
C THR A 173 -3.78 -6.01 22.62
N ALA A 174 -3.10 -5.70 23.73
CA ALA A 174 -3.22 -6.45 24.97
C ALA A 174 -4.61 -6.37 25.64
N SER A 175 -5.50 -5.52 25.11
CA SER A 175 -6.86 -5.33 25.64
C SER A 175 -7.88 -6.30 25.00
N PHE A 176 -7.46 -7.13 24.02
CA PHE A 176 -8.29 -8.12 23.32
C PHE A 176 -7.50 -9.33 22.83
#